data_d4734a5534ab39fdc53ad1ac931b4c0a
#
_entry.id   d4734a5534ab39fdc53ad1ac931b4c0a
#
_cell.length_a   1.000
_cell.length_b   1.000
_cell.length_c   1.000
_cell.angle_alpha   90.00
_cell.angle_beta   90.00
_cell.angle_gamma   90.00
#
_symmetry.space_group_name_H-M   'P 1'
#
loop_
_entity.id
_entity.type
_entity.pdbx_description
1 polymer ?
#
loop_
_entity_poly.entity_id
_entity_poly.type
_entity_poly.pdbx_seq_one_letter_code
_entity_poly.pdbx_strand_id
1 'polypeptide(L)'
;MSPKRRKLHLLVINQFFWPDMAPTGQLLSDVTRAVEGEENTTTAICGAPDYGATDITTAPSVRILRSRLVRFSRRALGRILSYASFLMGAVWNGFRIGRPDVIVTLTTPPLTSVLGRLLKLSRGCRHFIWEMDVYPDIAVDLGVLRANSLLTAAIGALADWSRRNCDGIIVLGEDMKARLIARGIPEHKIHVAENWADGRRITPLPLPDGPLTILYSGNLGLAHDVNTIAGAMKRLRNDPRFQFVFAGGGGRRKELETFCIENGITNAFFRPYCSSAELNASLGSGHLGLVTQLAVTCGSIVPSKTYGIMAAGRPLLYIGPREATPARVIDRFQCGWRVDPGEISALVSVLERLASDRESISTAGANSRTAFDEHYDRPIGAARVAMILGLQPTTDAADSSTELAKANA
;
A
#
# COMPACT_ATOMS: atom_id res chain seq x y z
N MET A 1 32.36 29.14 -12.77
CA MET A 1 31.16 28.51 -13.31
C MET A 1 31.17 27.03 -12.88
N SER A 2 30.36 26.68 -11.90
CA SER A 2 30.19 25.25 -11.56
C SER A 2 29.71 24.47 -12.80
N PRO A 3 30.25 23.26 -13.08
CA PRO A 3 29.79 22.46 -14.19
C PRO A 3 28.29 22.18 -14.01
N LYS A 4 27.46 22.55 -14.99
CA LYS A 4 26.03 22.20 -14.99
C LYS A 4 25.91 20.68 -14.82
N ARG A 5 25.45 20.20 -13.67
CA ARG A 5 25.13 18.79 -13.45
C ARG A 5 24.18 18.32 -14.54
N ARG A 6 24.49 17.20 -15.14
CA ARG A 6 23.61 16.58 -16.14
C ARG A 6 22.28 16.23 -15.47
N LYS A 7 21.16 16.68 -16.06
CA LYS A 7 19.80 16.27 -15.60
C LYS A 7 19.65 14.77 -15.70
N LEU A 8 19.18 14.16 -14.61
CA LEU A 8 18.85 12.72 -14.59
C LEU A 8 17.44 12.48 -15.16
N HIS A 9 17.30 11.45 -15.99
CA HIS A 9 16.02 11.06 -16.55
C HIS A 9 15.46 9.83 -15.81
N LEU A 10 14.39 10.02 -15.05
CA LEU A 10 13.62 8.97 -14.38
C LEU A 10 12.49 8.48 -15.29
N LEU A 11 12.43 7.20 -15.58
CA LEU A 11 11.32 6.54 -16.24
C LEU A 11 10.56 5.68 -15.23
N VAL A 12 9.28 5.97 -15.03
CA VAL A 12 8.40 5.16 -14.19
C VAL A 12 7.38 4.40 -15.04
N ILE A 13 7.15 3.11 -14.72
CA ILE A 13 6.23 2.25 -15.48
C ILE A 13 5.26 1.58 -14.49
N ASN A 14 4.00 1.96 -14.57
CA ASN A 14 2.91 1.38 -13.78
C ASN A 14 1.59 1.58 -14.51
N GLN A 15 0.65 0.65 -14.40
CA GLN A 15 -0.66 0.80 -15.05
C GLN A 15 -1.41 2.04 -14.55
N PHE A 16 -1.30 2.36 -13.26
CA PHE A 16 -1.97 3.49 -12.63
C PHE A 16 -0.99 4.63 -12.37
N PHE A 17 -1.38 5.83 -12.74
CA PHE A 17 -0.64 7.07 -12.47
C PHE A 17 -1.62 8.24 -12.45
N TRP A 18 -1.18 9.40 -11.98
CA TRP A 18 -2.02 10.60 -11.95
C TRP A 18 -2.85 10.78 -13.25
N PRO A 19 -4.14 11.16 -13.20
CA PRO A 19 -4.95 11.51 -12.03
C PRO A 19 -5.68 10.34 -11.36
N ASP A 20 -5.26 9.09 -11.58
CA ASP A 20 -5.91 7.90 -11.04
C ASP A 20 -5.80 7.80 -9.52
N MET A 21 -6.90 7.46 -8.84
CA MET A 21 -6.95 7.31 -7.37
C MET A 21 -6.40 5.96 -6.88
N ALA A 22 -5.92 5.08 -7.75
CA ALA A 22 -5.32 3.82 -7.32
C ALA A 22 -4.13 4.07 -6.39
N PRO A 23 -4.01 3.36 -5.25
CA PRO A 23 -2.96 3.63 -4.25
C PRO A 23 -1.54 3.64 -4.82
N THR A 24 -1.22 2.69 -5.70
CA THR A 24 0.09 2.60 -6.35
C THR A 24 0.38 3.80 -7.25
N GLY A 25 -0.64 4.36 -7.90
CA GLY A 25 -0.54 5.56 -8.71
C GLY A 25 -0.31 6.81 -7.86
N GLN A 26 -0.94 6.89 -6.69
CA GLN A 26 -0.76 8.01 -5.75
C GLN A 26 0.65 8.02 -5.18
N LEU A 27 1.14 6.89 -4.64
CA LEU A 27 2.51 6.75 -4.12
C LEU A 27 3.56 7.11 -5.18
N LEU A 28 3.38 6.61 -6.40
CA LEU A 28 4.28 6.92 -7.51
C LEU A 28 4.25 8.41 -7.88
N SER A 29 3.08 9.04 -7.86
CA SER A 29 2.93 10.48 -8.09
C SER A 29 3.63 11.31 -7.00
N ASP A 30 3.58 10.86 -5.74
CA ASP A 30 4.26 11.52 -4.64
C ASP A 30 5.78 11.46 -4.80
N VAL A 31 6.34 10.30 -5.18
CA VAL A 31 7.78 10.18 -5.48
C VAL A 31 8.19 11.07 -6.65
N THR A 32 7.38 11.10 -7.73
CA THR A 32 7.71 11.94 -8.89
C THR A 32 7.73 13.43 -8.53
N ARG A 33 6.82 13.89 -7.64
CA ARG A 33 6.83 15.25 -7.11
C ARG A 33 8.03 15.53 -6.19
N ALA A 34 8.40 14.55 -5.36
CA ALA A 34 9.53 14.71 -4.45
C ALA A 34 10.89 14.85 -5.17
N VAL A 35 10.98 14.38 -6.42
CA VAL A 35 12.19 14.51 -7.26
C VAL A 35 12.04 15.57 -8.37
N GLU A 36 10.93 16.30 -8.38
CA GLU A 36 10.64 17.36 -9.34
C GLU A 36 11.57 18.55 -9.10
N GLY A 37 12.28 19.00 -10.13
CA GLY A 37 13.19 20.13 -10.01
C GLY A 37 14.05 20.33 -11.27
N GLU A 38 14.95 21.27 -11.21
CA GLU A 38 15.82 21.59 -12.35
C GLU A 38 16.82 20.46 -12.70
N GLU A 39 17.11 19.59 -11.74
CA GLU A 39 18.12 18.53 -11.88
C GLU A 39 17.56 17.22 -12.44
N ASN A 40 16.25 17.04 -12.48
CA ASN A 40 15.61 15.79 -12.92
C ASN A 40 14.55 16.04 -13.99
N THR A 41 14.37 15.04 -14.85
CA THR A 41 13.24 14.96 -15.77
C THR A 41 12.55 13.62 -15.55
N THR A 42 11.21 13.60 -15.52
CA THR A 42 10.46 12.36 -15.31
C THR A 42 9.54 12.07 -16.48
N THR A 43 9.52 10.80 -16.88
CA THR A 43 8.55 10.26 -17.84
C THR A 43 7.80 9.12 -17.17
N ALA A 44 6.46 9.12 -17.28
CA ALA A 44 5.60 8.05 -16.79
C ALA A 44 4.94 7.31 -17.97
N ILE A 45 5.09 5.99 -18.02
CA ILE A 45 4.31 5.12 -18.89
C ILE A 45 3.20 4.51 -18.05
N CYS A 46 1.94 4.83 -18.38
CA CYS A 46 0.76 4.37 -17.64
C CYS A 46 -0.43 4.05 -18.54
N GLY A 47 -1.45 3.43 -17.97
CA GLY A 47 -2.74 3.21 -18.61
C GLY A 47 -3.62 4.47 -18.66
N ALA A 48 -4.85 4.32 -19.14
CA ALA A 48 -5.88 5.33 -18.96
C ALA A 48 -6.33 5.38 -17.48
N PRO A 49 -6.80 6.53 -16.97
CA PRO A 49 -7.35 6.60 -15.60
C PRO A 49 -8.68 5.83 -15.56
N ASP A 50 -8.76 4.83 -14.72
CA ASP A 50 -9.91 3.91 -14.63
C ASP A 50 -10.49 3.80 -13.20
N TYR A 51 -9.78 4.31 -12.16
CA TYR A 51 -10.18 4.26 -10.74
C TYR A 51 -10.82 5.57 -10.22
N GLY A 52 -11.23 6.46 -11.13
CA GLY A 52 -11.69 7.80 -10.79
C GLY A 52 -10.54 8.82 -10.75
N ALA A 53 -10.88 10.09 -10.93
CA ALA A 53 -9.91 11.17 -10.89
C ALA A 53 -9.66 11.63 -9.44
N THR A 54 -8.40 11.90 -9.12
CA THR A 54 -8.04 12.53 -7.86
C THR A 54 -8.52 13.98 -7.81
N ASP A 55 -8.88 14.46 -6.62
CA ASP A 55 -9.15 15.89 -6.37
C ASP A 55 -7.89 16.76 -6.42
N ILE A 56 -6.72 16.15 -6.56
CA ILE A 56 -5.46 16.85 -6.73
C ILE A 56 -5.42 17.44 -8.16
N THR A 57 -5.76 18.70 -8.27
CA THR A 57 -5.86 19.45 -9.54
C THR A 57 -4.48 19.71 -10.16
N THR A 58 -3.43 19.81 -9.35
CA THR A 58 -2.07 20.07 -9.85
C THR A 58 -1.44 18.80 -10.40
N ALA A 59 -1.25 18.78 -11.71
CA ALA A 59 -0.51 17.71 -12.38
C ALA A 59 0.97 17.75 -11.94
N PRO A 60 1.63 16.60 -11.74
CA PRO A 60 3.09 16.57 -11.61
C PRO A 60 3.74 17.02 -12.91
N SER A 61 4.91 17.68 -12.86
CA SER A 61 5.72 18.06 -14.05
C SER A 61 6.36 16.84 -14.70
N VAL A 62 5.54 15.89 -15.13
CA VAL A 62 5.92 14.60 -15.66
C VAL A 62 5.41 14.45 -17.08
N ARG A 63 6.27 14.00 -18.01
CA ARG A 63 5.83 13.59 -19.35
C ARG A 63 5.04 12.28 -19.24
N ILE A 64 3.72 12.31 -19.45
CA ILE A 64 2.86 11.14 -19.35
C ILE A 64 2.64 10.50 -20.72
N LEU A 65 3.02 9.24 -20.88
CA LEU A 65 2.78 8.41 -22.07
C LEU A 65 1.75 7.34 -21.73
N ARG A 66 0.54 7.51 -22.26
CA ARG A 66 -0.56 6.57 -21.98
C ARG A 66 -0.57 5.42 -22.97
N SER A 67 -0.50 4.20 -22.46
CA SER A 67 -0.64 2.96 -23.20
C SER A 67 -2.13 2.61 -23.28
N ARG A 68 -2.79 2.99 -24.39
CA ARG A 68 -4.23 2.80 -24.56
C ARG A 68 -4.50 1.71 -25.59
N LEU A 69 -5.05 0.58 -25.13
CA LEU A 69 -5.71 -0.34 -26.05
C LEU A 69 -7.04 -0.85 -25.46
N VAL A 70 -7.08 -1.24 -24.16
CA VAL A 70 -8.29 -1.76 -23.50
C VAL A 70 -8.43 -1.12 -22.11
N ARG A 71 -9.65 -0.72 -21.73
CA ARG A 71 -9.94 -0.22 -20.38
C ARG A 71 -9.76 -1.32 -19.34
N PHE A 72 -9.34 -0.93 -18.13
CA PHE A 72 -9.22 -1.85 -17.00
C PHE A 72 -10.60 -2.47 -16.69
N SER A 73 -10.63 -3.79 -16.49
CA SER A 73 -11.84 -4.52 -16.11
C SER A 73 -11.59 -5.34 -14.83
N ARG A 74 -12.56 -5.30 -13.92
CA ARG A 74 -12.54 -6.13 -12.71
C ARG A 74 -12.89 -7.60 -12.98
N ARG A 75 -13.49 -7.92 -14.16
CA ARG A 75 -13.78 -9.31 -14.58
C ARG A 75 -12.47 -9.98 -15.02
N ALA A 76 -12.28 -11.27 -14.70
CA ALA A 76 -11.03 -11.99 -14.88
C ALA A 76 -10.48 -11.88 -16.33
N LEU A 77 -11.29 -12.21 -17.33
CA LEU A 77 -10.88 -12.16 -18.74
C LEU A 77 -10.55 -10.74 -19.23
N GLY A 78 -11.40 -9.78 -18.87
CA GLY A 78 -11.18 -8.37 -19.22
C GLY A 78 -9.94 -7.79 -18.51
N ARG A 79 -9.62 -8.25 -17.32
CA ARG A 79 -8.39 -7.87 -16.60
C ARG A 79 -7.14 -8.39 -17.28
N ILE A 80 -7.15 -9.64 -17.74
CA ILE A 80 -6.02 -10.23 -18.50
C ILE A 80 -5.80 -9.45 -19.81
N LEU A 81 -6.87 -9.15 -20.57
CA LEU A 81 -6.80 -8.37 -21.79
C LEU A 81 -6.28 -6.95 -21.54
N SER A 82 -6.73 -6.30 -20.47
CA SER A 82 -6.24 -4.98 -20.04
C SER A 82 -4.74 -5.01 -19.73
N TYR A 83 -4.28 -6.02 -18.97
CA TYR A 83 -2.87 -6.18 -18.63
C TYR A 83 -2.00 -6.43 -19.88
N ALA A 84 -2.43 -7.33 -20.76
CA ALA A 84 -1.71 -7.61 -22.00
C ALA A 84 -1.62 -6.37 -22.90
N SER A 85 -2.73 -5.63 -23.06
CA SER A 85 -2.76 -4.41 -23.84
C SER A 85 -1.88 -3.30 -23.26
N PHE A 86 -1.87 -3.15 -21.94
CA PHE A 86 -0.97 -2.21 -21.27
C PHE A 86 0.49 -2.58 -21.51
N LEU A 87 0.86 -3.85 -21.30
CA LEU A 87 2.25 -4.31 -21.49
C LEU A 87 2.73 -4.10 -22.92
N MET A 88 1.90 -4.40 -23.94
CA MET A 88 2.24 -4.13 -25.34
C MET A 88 2.48 -2.64 -25.59
N GLY A 89 1.59 -1.77 -25.12
CA GLY A 89 1.75 -0.33 -25.24
C GLY A 89 2.94 0.21 -24.44
N ALA A 90 3.22 -0.37 -23.28
CA ALA A 90 4.38 0.00 -22.46
C ALA A 90 5.71 -0.41 -23.12
N VAL A 91 5.78 -1.59 -23.74
CA VAL A 91 6.91 -2.01 -24.57
C VAL A 91 7.13 -1.00 -25.70
N TRP A 92 6.08 -0.71 -26.50
CA TRP A 92 6.16 0.23 -27.59
C TRP A 92 6.67 1.60 -27.17
N ASN A 93 6.06 2.19 -26.12
CA ASN A 93 6.47 3.48 -25.59
C ASN A 93 7.89 3.42 -24.99
N GLY A 94 8.22 2.37 -24.22
CA GLY A 94 9.51 2.21 -23.58
C GLY A 94 10.69 2.18 -24.56
N PHE A 95 10.51 1.50 -25.70
CA PHE A 95 11.55 1.45 -26.75
C PHE A 95 11.62 2.73 -27.61
N ARG A 96 10.61 3.60 -27.57
CA ARG A 96 10.60 4.90 -28.29
C ARG A 96 11.12 6.08 -27.48
N ILE A 97 11.19 5.93 -26.16
CA ILE A 97 11.79 6.94 -25.27
C ILE A 97 13.31 6.91 -25.44
N GLY A 98 13.93 8.08 -25.33
CA GLY A 98 15.39 8.20 -25.21
C GLY A 98 15.92 7.42 -24.01
N ARG A 99 17.22 7.27 -23.89
CA ARG A 99 17.87 6.53 -22.79
C ARG A 99 17.55 7.18 -21.43
N PRO A 100 16.80 6.50 -20.53
CA PRO A 100 16.66 6.96 -19.14
C PRO A 100 17.92 6.64 -18.33
N ASP A 101 18.15 7.36 -17.25
CA ASP A 101 19.22 7.05 -16.28
C ASP A 101 18.74 6.00 -15.27
N VAL A 102 17.48 6.12 -14.85
CA VAL A 102 16.83 5.23 -13.88
C VAL A 102 15.45 4.82 -14.38
N ILE A 103 15.16 3.52 -14.30
CA ILE A 103 13.82 2.96 -14.54
C ILE A 103 13.27 2.43 -13.22
N VAL A 104 12.02 2.77 -12.91
CA VAL A 104 11.26 2.17 -11.81
C VAL A 104 10.04 1.46 -12.38
N THR A 105 9.89 0.18 -12.07
CA THR A 105 8.70 -0.60 -12.43
C THR A 105 7.96 -1.03 -11.18
N LEU A 106 6.63 -0.83 -11.15
CA LEU A 106 5.76 -1.35 -10.11
C LEU A 106 5.15 -2.70 -10.56
N THR A 107 4.43 -3.34 -9.67
CA THR A 107 3.88 -4.70 -9.88
C THR A 107 2.46 -4.73 -10.47
N THR A 108 1.95 -3.60 -10.92
CA THR A 108 0.66 -3.53 -11.63
C THR A 108 0.86 -3.08 -13.08
N PRO A 109 0.63 -3.97 -14.06
CA PRO A 109 0.30 -5.38 -13.91
C PRO A 109 1.49 -6.25 -13.48
N PRO A 110 1.25 -7.52 -13.09
CA PRO A 110 2.33 -8.48 -12.86
C PRO A 110 3.29 -8.54 -14.04
N LEU A 111 4.57 -8.79 -13.77
CA LEU A 111 5.66 -8.89 -14.78
C LEU A 111 6.05 -7.57 -15.48
N THR A 112 5.55 -6.42 -15.05
CA THR A 112 6.05 -5.11 -15.55
C THR A 112 7.58 -4.98 -15.36
N SER A 113 8.12 -5.61 -14.32
CA SER A 113 9.56 -5.67 -14.05
C SER A 113 10.37 -6.34 -15.18
N VAL A 114 9.78 -7.25 -15.92
CA VAL A 114 10.41 -7.89 -17.09
C VAL A 114 10.68 -6.84 -18.18
N LEU A 115 9.72 -5.93 -18.44
CA LEU A 115 9.93 -4.83 -19.36
C LEU A 115 11.08 -3.92 -18.87
N GLY A 116 11.11 -3.58 -17.59
CA GLY A 116 12.21 -2.80 -17.00
C GLY A 116 13.56 -3.47 -17.21
N ARG A 117 13.63 -4.80 -17.05
CA ARG A 117 14.85 -5.58 -17.32
C ARG A 117 15.27 -5.55 -18.79
N LEU A 118 14.33 -5.69 -19.73
CA LEU A 118 14.61 -5.62 -21.16
C LEU A 118 15.11 -4.23 -21.59
N LEU A 119 14.52 -3.17 -21.03
CA LEU A 119 14.97 -1.80 -21.26
C LEU A 119 16.38 -1.57 -20.66
N LYS A 120 16.68 -2.10 -19.46
CA LYS A 120 18.01 -2.06 -18.86
C LYS A 120 19.04 -2.71 -19.79
N LEU A 121 18.75 -3.89 -20.34
CA LEU A 121 19.64 -4.60 -21.26
C LEU A 121 19.91 -3.79 -22.54
N SER A 122 18.87 -3.16 -23.10
CA SER A 122 18.98 -2.43 -24.37
C SER A 122 19.58 -1.03 -24.21
N ARG A 123 19.45 -0.40 -23.05
CA ARG A 123 19.80 1.02 -22.83
C ARG A 123 20.97 1.24 -21.87
N GLY A 124 21.38 0.21 -21.09
CA GLY A 124 22.45 0.32 -20.10
C GLY A 124 22.14 1.32 -18.99
N CYS A 125 20.89 1.34 -18.51
CA CYS A 125 20.40 2.19 -17.42
C CYS A 125 20.21 1.39 -16.14
N ARG A 126 20.03 2.05 -14.99
CA ARG A 126 19.67 1.39 -13.74
C ARG A 126 18.18 1.02 -13.75
N HIS A 127 17.83 -0.13 -13.19
CA HIS A 127 16.46 -0.60 -13.05
C HIS A 127 16.15 -0.98 -11.62
N PHE A 128 15.15 -0.35 -11.03
CA PHE A 128 14.60 -0.66 -9.72
C PHE A 128 13.19 -1.25 -9.87
N ILE A 129 12.88 -2.23 -9.03
CA ILE A 129 11.55 -2.83 -8.92
C ILE A 129 10.94 -2.34 -7.61
N TRP A 130 9.76 -1.74 -7.66
CA TRP A 130 9.01 -1.40 -6.46
C TRP A 130 7.88 -2.41 -6.29
N GLU A 131 8.13 -3.39 -5.40
CA GLU A 131 7.19 -4.48 -5.13
C GLU A 131 6.05 -3.98 -4.24
N MET A 132 4.86 -3.87 -4.82
CA MET A 132 3.62 -3.60 -4.07
C MET A 132 2.97 -4.90 -3.60
N ASP A 133 3.01 -5.91 -4.48
CA ASP A 133 2.57 -7.27 -4.23
C ASP A 133 3.61 -8.23 -4.81
N VAL A 134 3.96 -9.29 -4.08
CA VAL A 134 4.92 -10.30 -4.56
C VAL A 134 4.21 -11.32 -5.45
N TYR A 135 4.35 -11.15 -6.76
CA TYR A 135 3.85 -12.12 -7.73
C TYR A 135 4.92 -13.18 -8.07
N PRO A 136 4.51 -14.45 -8.29
CA PRO A 136 3.14 -14.98 -8.29
C PRO A 136 2.59 -15.34 -6.89
N ASP A 137 3.37 -15.15 -5.82
CA ASP A 137 3.09 -15.65 -4.48
C ASP A 137 1.69 -15.24 -4.00
N ILE A 138 1.34 -13.96 -4.10
CA ILE A 138 0.03 -13.47 -3.68
C ILE A 138 -1.13 -14.18 -4.42
N ALA A 139 -0.95 -14.50 -5.70
CA ALA A 139 -1.97 -15.20 -6.47
C ALA A 139 -2.09 -16.68 -6.05
N VAL A 140 -1.00 -17.28 -5.60
CA VAL A 140 -0.99 -18.63 -5.02
C VAL A 140 -1.61 -18.62 -3.62
N ASP A 141 -1.17 -17.70 -2.77
CA ASP A 141 -1.66 -17.54 -1.39
C ASP A 141 -3.20 -17.33 -1.34
N LEU A 142 -3.75 -16.64 -2.35
CA LEU A 142 -5.20 -16.41 -2.51
C LEU A 142 -5.93 -17.51 -3.29
N GLY A 143 -5.25 -18.59 -3.68
CA GLY A 143 -5.85 -19.70 -4.44
C GLY A 143 -6.24 -19.37 -5.89
N VAL A 144 -5.78 -18.21 -6.42
CA VAL A 144 -6.04 -17.80 -7.81
C VAL A 144 -5.17 -18.61 -8.79
N LEU A 145 -3.95 -18.94 -8.38
CA LEU A 145 -3.03 -19.81 -9.11
C LEU A 145 -2.72 -21.06 -8.28
N ARG A 146 -2.57 -22.20 -8.95
CA ARG A 146 -2.13 -23.44 -8.30
C ARG A 146 -0.61 -23.40 -8.11
N ALA A 147 -0.12 -23.63 -6.87
CA ALA A 147 1.31 -23.58 -6.54
C ALA A 147 2.17 -24.43 -7.47
N ASN A 148 1.74 -25.67 -7.75
CA ASN A 148 2.51 -26.66 -8.52
C ASN A 148 2.17 -26.66 -10.03
N SER A 149 1.64 -25.55 -10.58
CA SER A 149 1.37 -25.47 -12.01
C SER A 149 2.59 -24.98 -12.80
N LEU A 150 2.75 -25.48 -14.03
CA LEU A 150 3.79 -25.00 -14.94
C LEU A 150 3.69 -23.50 -15.21
N LEU A 151 2.47 -22.97 -15.26
CA LEU A 151 2.20 -21.55 -15.43
C LEU A 151 2.77 -20.75 -14.26
N THR A 152 2.49 -21.17 -13.02
CA THR A 152 3.01 -20.51 -11.82
C THR A 152 4.53 -20.57 -11.76
N ALA A 153 5.11 -21.71 -12.09
CA ALA A 153 6.57 -21.87 -12.17
C ALA A 153 7.19 -20.92 -13.22
N ALA A 154 6.60 -20.83 -14.41
CA ALA A 154 7.06 -19.95 -15.48
C ALA A 154 6.97 -18.47 -15.10
N ILE A 155 5.84 -18.03 -14.52
CA ILE A 155 5.65 -16.65 -14.02
C ILE A 155 6.69 -16.37 -12.92
N GLY A 156 6.87 -17.29 -11.97
CA GLY A 156 7.84 -17.17 -10.89
C GLY A 156 9.28 -17.05 -11.40
N ALA A 157 9.68 -17.94 -12.31
CA ALA A 157 11.01 -17.91 -12.90
C ALA A 157 11.29 -16.59 -13.63
N LEU A 158 10.31 -16.06 -14.36
CA LEU A 158 10.43 -14.81 -15.10
C LEU A 158 10.50 -13.59 -14.17
N ALA A 159 9.69 -13.58 -13.10
CA ALA A 159 9.74 -12.54 -12.08
C ALA A 159 11.10 -12.56 -11.34
N ASP A 160 11.55 -13.73 -10.91
CA ASP A 160 12.83 -13.87 -10.19
C ASP A 160 14.04 -13.59 -11.10
N TRP A 161 13.97 -13.92 -12.39
CA TRP A 161 14.99 -13.51 -13.35
C TRP A 161 15.09 -11.98 -13.40
N SER A 162 13.98 -11.27 -13.42
CA SER A 162 13.97 -9.81 -13.38
C SER A 162 14.54 -9.27 -12.06
N ARG A 163 14.11 -9.82 -10.91
CA ARG A 163 14.57 -9.44 -9.56
C ARG A 163 16.07 -9.64 -9.37
N ARG A 164 16.61 -10.81 -9.76
CA ARG A 164 18.04 -11.08 -9.63
C ARG A 164 18.92 -10.16 -10.48
N ASN A 165 18.38 -9.61 -11.55
CA ASN A 165 19.11 -8.79 -12.52
C ASN A 165 18.79 -7.28 -12.49
N CYS A 166 17.95 -6.81 -11.56
CA CYS A 166 17.77 -5.38 -11.31
C CYS A 166 18.90 -4.80 -10.44
N ASP A 167 18.95 -3.49 -10.27
CA ASP A 167 19.94 -2.80 -9.42
C ASP A 167 19.45 -2.67 -7.98
N GLY A 168 18.14 -2.68 -7.76
CA GLY A 168 17.54 -2.70 -6.43
C GLY A 168 16.06 -3.04 -6.47
N ILE A 169 15.55 -3.51 -5.34
CA ILE A 169 14.15 -3.85 -5.12
C ILE A 169 13.68 -3.08 -3.89
N ILE A 170 12.62 -2.32 -4.04
CA ILE A 170 11.97 -1.62 -2.93
C ILE A 170 10.79 -2.48 -2.47
N VAL A 171 10.73 -2.81 -1.20
CA VAL A 171 9.67 -3.60 -0.56
C VAL A 171 9.02 -2.82 0.56
N LEU A 172 7.78 -3.19 0.91
CA LEU A 172 6.93 -2.42 1.82
C LEU A 172 7.08 -2.82 3.30
N GLY A 173 7.93 -3.81 3.59
CA GLY A 173 8.17 -4.26 4.95
C GLY A 173 9.17 -5.40 5.05
N GLU A 174 9.60 -5.69 6.27
CA GLU A 174 10.58 -6.75 6.55
C GLU A 174 10.05 -8.16 6.27
N ASP A 175 8.74 -8.38 6.40
CA ASP A 175 8.06 -9.62 6.01
C ASP A 175 8.14 -9.87 4.51
N MET A 176 7.96 -8.83 3.69
CA MET A 176 8.12 -8.91 2.25
C MET A 176 9.60 -9.11 1.85
N LYS A 177 10.53 -8.44 2.54
CA LYS A 177 11.98 -8.65 2.37
C LYS A 177 12.34 -10.11 2.65
N ALA A 178 11.89 -10.65 3.79
CA ALA A 178 12.14 -12.05 4.16
C ALA A 178 11.59 -13.03 3.11
N ARG A 179 10.40 -12.75 2.56
CA ARG A 179 9.80 -13.55 1.49
C ARG A 179 10.67 -13.58 0.24
N LEU A 180 11.23 -12.45 -0.19
CA LEU A 180 12.10 -12.38 -1.35
C LEU A 180 13.46 -13.05 -1.10
N ILE A 181 14.01 -12.94 0.10
CA ILE A 181 15.24 -13.67 0.48
C ILE A 181 15.00 -15.18 0.40
N ALA A 182 13.86 -15.67 0.92
CA ALA A 182 13.48 -17.08 0.82
C ALA A 182 13.34 -17.57 -0.63
N ARG A 183 13.04 -16.66 -1.59
CA ARG A 183 13.07 -16.96 -3.03
C ARG A 183 14.46 -16.91 -3.66
N GLY A 184 15.51 -16.72 -2.87
CA GLY A 184 16.90 -16.64 -3.35
C GLY A 184 17.24 -15.31 -4.05
N ILE A 185 16.57 -14.23 -3.68
CA ILE A 185 16.96 -12.88 -4.09
C ILE A 185 18.03 -12.36 -3.12
N PRO A 186 19.17 -11.82 -3.61
CA PRO A 186 20.23 -11.32 -2.76
C PRO A 186 19.76 -10.19 -1.85
N GLU A 187 20.02 -10.31 -0.55
CA GLU A 187 19.54 -9.34 0.46
C GLU A 187 20.01 -7.92 0.20
N HIS A 188 21.27 -7.75 -0.24
CA HIS A 188 21.85 -6.43 -0.52
C HIS A 188 21.14 -5.64 -1.63
N LYS A 189 20.27 -6.28 -2.40
CA LYS A 189 19.43 -5.61 -3.41
C LYS A 189 18.07 -5.17 -2.87
N ILE A 190 17.68 -5.63 -1.69
CA ILE A 190 16.34 -5.42 -1.16
C ILE A 190 16.37 -4.29 -0.13
N HIS A 191 15.65 -3.22 -0.44
CA HIS A 191 15.53 -2.02 0.39
C HIS A 191 14.11 -1.93 0.93
N VAL A 192 13.96 -1.74 2.23
CA VAL A 192 12.64 -1.54 2.84
C VAL A 192 12.30 -0.05 2.81
N ALA A 193 11.15 0.25 2.20
CA ALA A 193 10.51 1.56 2.27
C ALA A 193 9.00 1.33 2.39
N GLU A 194 8.50 1.47 3.60
CA GLU A 194 7.10 1.31 3.90
C GLU A 194 6.26 2.38 3.19
N ASN A 195 4.99 2.08 2.98
CA ASN A 195 4.02 3.04 2.48
C ASN A 195 3.81 4.20 3.47
N TRP A 196 3.12 5.22 3.01
CA TRP A 196 2.83 6.43 3.76
C TRP A 196 1.40 6.92 3.54
N ALA A 197 1.02 7.96 4.25
CA ALA A 197 -0.20 8.73 4.01
C ALA A 197 0.13 10.23 3.93
N ASP A 198 -0.86 11.04 3.62
CA ASP A 198 -0.72 12.50 3.52
C ASP A 198 -1.19 13.15 4.83
N GLY A 199 -0.27 13.52 5.71
CA GLY A 199 -0.53 14.14 6.99
C GLY A 199 -1.12 15.56 6.90
N ARG A 200 -1.05 16.21 5.73
CA ARG A 200 -1.73 17.49 5.48
C ARG A 200 -3.23 17.31 5.23
N ARG A 201 -3.63 16.13 4.73
CA ARG A 201 -5.02 15.78 4.42
C ARG A 201 -5.70 14.99 5.52
N ILE A 202 -4.92 14.22 6.28
CA ILE A 202 -5.39 13.37 7.36
C ILE A 202 -4.77 13.89 8.65
N THR A 203 -5.61 14.50 9.48
CA THR A 203 -5.21 15.11 10.77
C THR A 203 -6.02 14.51 11.91
N PRO A 204 -5.45 14.41 13.12
CA PRO A 204 -6.19 13.92 14.27
C PRO A 204 -7.44 14.75 14.55
N LEU A 205 -8.55 14.07 14.80
CA LEU A 205 -9.79 14.66 15.31
C LEU A 205 -10.02 14.14 16.73
N PRO A 206 -10.81 14.83 17.58
CA PRO A 206 -11.21 14.32 18.88
C PRO A 206 -11.79 12.90 18.77
N LEU A 207 -11.64 12.10 19.80
CA LEU A 207 -12.32 10.80 19.87
C LEU A 207 -13.83 11.02 19.86
N PRO A 208 -14.58 10.22 19.12
CA PRO A 208 -16.04 10.35 19.11
C PRO A 208 -16.63 9.93 20.47
N ASP A 209 -17.77 10.53 20.82
CA ASP A 209 -18.56 10.07 21.96
C ASP A 209 -19.31 8.77 21.62
N GLY A 210 -19.81 8.08 22.66
CA GLY A 210 -20.70 6.92 22.51
C GLY A 210 -19.98 5.58 22.50
N PRO A 211 -20.51 4.58 21.76
CA PRO A 211 -19.99 3.19 21.79
C PRO A 211 -18.58 3.12 21.20
N LEU A 212 -17.83 2.11 21.67
CA LEU A 212 -16.50 1.79 21.08
C LEU A 212 -16.68 1.42 19.61
N THR A 213 -16.29 2.33 18.73
CA THR A 213 -16.45 2.19 17.28
C THR A 213 -15.17 1.63 16.66
N ILE A 214 -15.28 0.43 16.09
CA ILE A 214 -14.24 -0.24 15.31
C ILE A 214 -14.48 0.09 13.84
N LEU A 215 -13.58 0.85 13.23
CA LEU A 215 -13.72 1.32 11.85
C LEU A 215 -12.78 0.57 10.91
N TYR A 216 -13.35 -0.07 9.91
CA TYR A 216 -12.63 -0.51 8.72
C TYR A 216 -12.90 0.46 7.57
N SER A 217 -11.84 1.01 6.96
CA SER A 217 -11.98 1.92 5.80
C SER A 217 -11.18 1.42 4.60
N GLY A 218 -11.84 1.16 3.48
CA GLY A 218 -11.23 0.81 2.21
C GLY A 218 -11.77 -0.47 1.55
N ASN A 219 -10.94 -1.12 0.71
CA ASN A 219 -11.31 -2.33 -0.03
C ASN A 219 -11.15 -3.59 0.84
N LEU A 220 -12.26 -4.27 1.15
CA LEU A 220 -12.28 -5.57 1.85
C LEU A 220 -12.12 -6.70 0.82
N GLY A 221 -10.87 -6.90 0.37
CA GLY A 221 -10.50 -7.88 -0.65
C GLY A 221 -10.25 -9.28 -0.10
N LEU A 222 -9.81 -10.19 -0.99
CA LEU A 222 -9.59 -11.61 -0.66
C LEU A 222 -8.50 -11.85 0.39
N ALA A 223 -7.54 -10.97 0.50
CA ALA A 223 -6.41 -11.10 1.44
C ALA A 223 -6.77 -10.74 2.90
N HIS A 224 -8.01 -10.33 3.15
CA HIS A 224 -8.46 -9.92 4.49
C HIS A 224 -9.08 -11.07 5.27
N ASP A 225 -8.71 -11.20 6.54
CA ASP A 225 -9.42 -12.05 7.49
C ASP A 225 -10.72 -11.36 7.92
N VAL A 226 -11.85 -11.87 7.45
CA VAL A 226 -13.18 -11.40 7.86
C VAL A 226 -13.83 -12.33 8.88
N ASN A 227 -13.34 -13.57 9.02
CA ASN A 227 -13.97 -14.57 9.89
C ASN A 227 -13.78 -14.24 11.36
N THR A 228 -12.61 -13.76 11.76
CA THR A 228 -12.30 -13.41 13.14
C THR A 228 -13.14 -12.22 13.60
N ILE A 229 -13.22 -11.16 12.79
CA ILE A 229 -14.04 -9.99 13.14
C ILE A 229 -15.54 -10.34 13.12
N ALA A 230 -16.01 -11.13 12.15
CA ALA A 230 -17.40 -11.59 12.08
C ALA A 230 -17.79 -12.41 13.33
N GLY A 231 -16.90 -13.29 13.77
CA GLY A 231 -17.09 -14.07 15.01
C GLY A 231 -17.18 -13.19 16.27
N ALA A 232 -16.34 -12.17 16.37
CA ALA A 232 -16.41 -11.21 17.47
C ALA A 232 -17.70 -10.37 17.42
N MET A 233 -18.09 -9.89 16.25
CA MET A 233 -19.35 -9.17 16.04
C MET A 233 -20.56 -10.00 16.46
N LYS A 234 -20.57 -11.31 16.12
CA LYS A 234 -21.63 -12.21 16.54
C LYS A 234 -21.73 -12.34 18.07
N ARG A 235 -20.60 -12.40 18.78
CA ARG A 235 -20.58 -12.48 20.25
C ARG A 235 -21.04 -11.16 20.89
N LEU A 236 -20.70 -10.02 20.29
CA LEU A 236 -20.95 -8.68 20.83
C LEU A 236 -22.22 -8.02 20.22
N ARG A 237 -23.07 -8.76 19.48
CA ARG A 237 -24.19 -8.22 18.71
C ARG A 237 -25.28 -7.50 19.52
N ASN A 238 -25.43 -7.88 20.80
CA ASN A 238 -26.44 -7.30 21.71
C ASN A 238 -25.81 -6.34 22.73
N ASP A 239 -24.53 -6.06 22.63
CA ASP A 239 -23.83 -5.18 23.57
C ASP A 239 -23.79 -3.75 23.02
N PRO A 240 -24.53 -2.80 23.63
CA PRO A 240 -24.61 -1.41 23.16
C PRO A 240 -23.28 -0.64 23.30
N ARG A 241 -22.30 -1.20 23.98
CA ARG A 241 -20.98 -0.58 24.12
C ARG A 241 -20.16 -0.62 22.83
N PHE A 242 -20.56 -1.44 21.84
CA PHE A 242 -19.79 -1.68 20.62
C PHE A 242 -20.52 -1.29 19.34
N GLN A 243 -19.75 -0.73 18.40
CA GLN A 243 -20.20 -0.44 17.06
C GLN A 243 -19.12 -0.83 16.05
N PHE A 244 -19.52 -1.48 14.96
CA PHE A 244 -18.64 -1.88 13.87
C PHE A 244 -19.02 -1.15 12.60
N VAL A 245 -18.07 -0.42 12.00
CA VAL A 245 -18.31 0.38 10.79
C VAL A 245 -17.38 -0.07 9.68
N PHE A 246 -17.95 -0.44 8.54
CA PHE A 246 -17.21 -0.86 7.34
C PHE A 246 -17.50 0.14 6.22
N ALA A 247 -16.55 1.06 5.97
CA ALA A 247 -16.62 2.05 4.91
C ALA A 247 -15.80 1.59 3.70
N GLY A 248 -16.42 1.47 2.53
CA GLY A 248 -15.77 1.07 1.30
C GLY A 248 -16.45 -0.08 0.59
N GLY A 249 -15.68 -0.88 -0.16
CA GLY A 249 -16.17 -2.01 -0.97
C GLY A 249 -15.29 -3.23 -0.82
N GLY A 250 -15.31 -4.10 -1.82
CA GLY A 250 -14.46 -5.28 -1.86
C GLY A 250 -15.23 -6.59 -1.99
N GLY A 251 -14.53 -7.64 -2.44
CA GLY A 251 -15.16 -8.94 -2.73
C GLY A 251 -15.77 -9.62 -1.51
N ARG A 252 -15.19 -9.42 -0.32
CA ARG A 252 -15.65 -10.04 0.93
C ARG A 252 -16.68 -9.20 1.70
N ARG A 253 -16.96 -7.97 1.27
CA ARG A 253 -17.94 -7.11 1.93
C ARG A 253 -19.33 -7.76 1.94
N LYS A 254 -19.81 -8.27 0.79
CA LYS A 254 -21.12 -8.88 0.67
C LYS A 254 -21.25 -10.14 1.56
N GLU A 255 -20.18 -10.93 1.67
CA GLU A 255 -20.10 -12.08 2.58
C GLU A 255 -20.33 -11.65 4.04
N LEU A 256 -19.65 -10.58 4.47
CA LEU A 256 -19.79 -10.04 5.83
C LEU A 256 -21.19 -9.43 6.08
N GLU A 257 -21.75 -8.71 5.12
CA GLU A 257 -23.13 -8.18 5.18
C GLU A 257 -24.15 -9.31 5.34
N THR A 258 -24.04 -10.37 4.53
CA THR A 258 -24.91 -11.55 4.62
C THR A 258 -24.77 -12.22 5.98
N PHE A 259 -23.54 -12.42 6.46
CA PHE A 259 -23.30 -12.99 7.79
C PHE A 259 -23.94 -12.17 8.91
N CYS A 260 -23.90 -10.84 8.84
CA CYS A 260 -24.54 -9.97 9.83
C CYS A 260 -26.08 -10.14 9.86
N ILE A 261 -26.70 -10.22 8.68
CA ILE A 261 -28.15 -10.43 8.54
C ILE A 261 -28.55 -11.78 9.14
N GLU A 262 -27.87 -12.86 8.72
CA GLU A 262 -28.16 -14.23 9.17
C GLU A 262 -27.97 -14.47 10.67
N ASN A 263 -27.09 -13.67 11.31
CA ASN A 263 -26.80 -13.78 12.74
C ASN A 263 -27.45 -12.70 13.61
N GLY A 264 -28.32 -11.87 13.04
CA GLY A 264 -29.03 -10.82 13.77
C GLY A 264 -28.08 -9.76 14.38
N ILE A 265 -26.99 -9.40 13.68
CA ILE A 265 -26.04 -8.40 14.14
C ILE A 265 -26.52 -7.01 13.73
N THR A 266 -26.99 -6.23 14.69
CA THR A 266 -27.60 -4.91 14.46
C THR A 266 -26.66 -3.72 14.70
N ASN A 267 -25.52 -3.95 15.35
CA ASN A 267 -24.50 -2.94 15.66
C ASN A 267 -23.36 -2.87 14.62
N ALA A 268 -23.57 -3.45 13.43
CA ALA A 268 -22.67 -3.35 12.28
C ALA A 268 -23.26 -2.47 11.17
N PHE A 269 -22.48 -1.52 10.68
CA PHE A 269 -22.90 -0.53 9.69
C PHE A 269 -21.98 -0.57 8.46
N PHE A 270 -22.56 -0.60 7.28
CA PHE A 270 -21.87 -0.66 6.02
C PHE A 270 -22.11 0.62 5.21
N ARG A 271 -21.02 1.34 4.90
CA ARG A 271 -21.05 2.60 4.16
C ARG A 271 -20.33 2.44 2.81
N PRO A 272 -20.68 3.23 1.79
CA PRO A 272 -19.91 3.27 0.54
C PRO A 272 -18.50 3.85 0.77
N TYR A 273 -17.68 3.90 -0.27
CA TYR A 273 -16.45 4.67 -0.24
C TYR A 273 -16.77 6.14 0.03
N CYS A 274 -16.05 6.75 0.96
CA CYS A 274 -16.10 8.19 1.16
C CYS A 274 -15.31 8.89 0.02
N SER A 275 -15.69 10.13 -0.24
CA SER A 275 -14.90 11.01 -1.10
C SER A 275 -13.55 11.34 -0.45
N SER A 276 -12.62 11.84 -1.23
CA SER A 276 -11.32 12.29 -0.74
C SER A 276 -11.44 13.43 0.28
N ALA A 277 -12.44 14.30 0.14
CA ALA A 277 -12.71 15.39 1.09
C ALA A 277 -13.27 14.88 2.43
N GLU A 278 -14.02 13.78 2.42
CA GLU A 278 -14.62 13.18 3.61
C GLU A 278 -13.68 12.20 4.34
N LEU A 279 -12.53 11.85 3.74
CA LEU A 279 -11.64 10.80 4.25
C LEU A 279 -11.20 11.08 5.69
N ASN A 280 -10.80 12.33 6.00
CA ASN A 280 -10.37 12.70 7.35
C ASN A 280 -11.48 12.50 8.38
N ALA A 281 -12.68 13.01 8.11
CA ALA A 281 -13.85 12.84 8.97
C ALA A 281 -14.24 11.36 9.11
N SER A 282 -14.17 10.60 8.01
CA SER A 282 -14.47 9.17 8.01
C SER A 282 -13.48 8.40 8.91
N LEU A 283 -12.18 8.62 8.78
CA LEU A 283 -11.16 7.98 9.63
C LEU A 283 -11.31 8.43 11.09
N GLY A 284 -11.61 9.70 11.32
CA GLY A 284 -11.84 10.26 12.65
C GLY A 284 -13.10 9.74 13.35
N SER A 285 -14.05 9.13 12.62
CA SER A 285 -15.31 8.60 13.20
C SER A 285 -15.15 7.30 13.98
N GLY A 286 -13.99 6.64 13.91
CA GLY A 286 -13.68 5.42 14.67
C GLY A 286 -12.86 5.73 15.91
N HIS A 287 -12.99 4.88 16.93
CA HIS A 287 -12.07 4.84 18.07
C HIS A 287 -10.82 4.01 17.74
N LEU A 288 -11.01 2.92 16.99
CA LEU A 288 -9.97 2.00 16.55
C LEU A 288 -10.03 1.86 15.03
N GLY A 289 -8.88 1.90 14.38
CA GLY A 289 -8.76 1.57 12.97
C GLY A 289 -8.47 0.08 12.77
N LEU A 290 -9.40 -0.64 12.12
CA LEU A 290 -9.27 -2.08 11.86
C LEU A 290 -8.40 -2.35 10.64
N VAL A 291 -7.38 -3.15 10.82
CA VAL A 291 -6.55 -3.74 9.76
C VAL A 291 -6.62 -5.25 9.88
N THR A 292 -6.93 -5.94 8.79
CA THR A 292 -6.99 -7.41 8.78
C THR A 292 -6.13 -7.99 7.66
N GLN A 293 -5.53 -9.16 7.90
CA GLN A 293 -4.72 -9.88 6.92
C GLN A 293 -4.80 -11.39 7.17
N LEU A 294 -4.99 -12.16 6.11
CA LEU A 294 -4.86 -13.61 6.19
C LEU A 294 -3.40 -13.99 6.48
N ALA A 295 -3.18 -14.96 7.37
CA ALA A 295 -1.83 -15.42 7.72
C ALA A 295 -1.02 -15.87 6.49
N VAL A 296 -1.67 -16.56 5.54
CA VAL A 296 -1.04 -17.06 4.32
C VAL A 296 -0.46 -15.94 3.43
N THR A 297 -1.00 -14.73 3.50
CA THR A 297 -0.54 -13.58 2.67
C THR A 297 0.58 -12.76 3.33
N CYS A 298 1.12 -13.20 4.47
CA CYS A 298 2.26 -12.55 5.12
C CYS A 298 3.47 -12.54 4.18
N GLY A 299 4.04 -11.36 4.00
CA GLY A 299 5.18 -11.13 3.11
C GLY A 299 4.84 -11.10 1.61
N SER A 300 3.63 -11.45 1.18
CA SER A 300 3.23 -11.26 -0.22
C SER A 300 2.50 -9.95 -0.48
N ILE A 301 1.90 -9.35 0.55
CA ILE A 301 1.33 -7.99 0.56
C ILE A 301 1.55 -7.33 1.92
N VAL A 302 1.49 -6.01 1.95
CA VAL A 302 1.46 -5.21 3.19
C VAL A 302 0.19 -4.34 3.21
N PRO A 303 -0.63 -4.41 4.28
CA PRO A 303 -1.83 -3.59 4.40
C PRO A 303 -1.53 -2.10 4.49
N SER A 304 -1.76 -1.35 3.42
CA SER A 304 -1.47 0.09 3.32
C SER A 304 -2.37 0.98 4.20
N LYS A 305 -3.52 0.48 4.67
CA LYS A 305 -4.45 1.22 5.54
C LYS A 305 -3.85 1.64 6.88
N THR A 306 -2.84 0.91 7.34
CA THR A 306 -2.07 1.18 8.57
C THR A 306 -1.70 2.66 8.68
N TYR A 307 -1.13 3.23 7.63
CA TYR A 307 -0.58 4.60 7.68
C TYR A 307 -1.65 5.68 7.68
N GLY A 308 -2.78 5.47 7.00
CA GLY A 308 -3.93 6.39 7.06
C GLY A 308 -4.61 6.41 8.44
N ILE A 309 -4.67 5.27 9.12
CA ILE A 309 -5.18 5.16 10.50
C ILE A 309 -4.24 5.90 11.46
N MET A 310 -2.94 5.69 11.32
CA MET A 310 -1.93 6.37 12.13
C MET A 310 -1.95 7.89 11.92
N ALA A 311 -2.08 8.35 10.67
CA ALA A 311 -2.22 9.76 10.33
C ALA A 311 -3.42 10.42 11.01
N ALA A 312 -4.55 9.70 11.13
CA ALA A 312 -5.74 10.15 11.83
C ALA A 312 -5.61 10.14 13.37
N GLY A 313 -4.45 9.76 13.91
CA GLY A 313 -4.24 9.63 15.35
C GLY A 313 -5.11 8.54 15.98
N ARG A 314 -5.45 7.49 15.21
CA ARG A 314 -6.24 6.35 15.72
C ARG A 314 -5.32 5.17 15.97
N PRO A 315 -5.51 4.44 17.09
CA PRO A 315 -4.76 3.21 17.32
C PRO A 315 -5.19 2.11 16.36
N LEU A 316 -4.26 1.24 16.05
CA LEU A 316 -4.46 0.09 15.19
C LEU A 316 -5.10 -1.06 15.97
N LEU A 317 -6.15 -1.65 15.42
CA LEU A 317 -6.61 -2.99 15.79
C LEU A 317 -6.25 -3.92 14.64
N TYR A 318 -5.20 -4.72 14.81
CA TYR A 318 -4.70 -5.58 13.77
C TYR A 318 -5.08 -7.05 14.00
N ILE A 319 -5.78 -7.63 13.04
CA ILE A 319 -6.07 -9.08 13.00
C ILE A 319 -5.18 -9.67 11.90
N GLY A 320 -4.10 -10.31 12.30
CA GLY A 320 -3.12 -10.84 11.36
C GLY A 320 -1.88 -11.43 12.03
N PRO A 321 -0.97 -12.03 11.22
CA PRO A 321 0.21 -12.71 11.71
C PRO A 321 1.19 -11.74 12.39
N ARG A 322 1.92 -12.26 13.38
CA ARG A 322 2.87 -11.49 14.19
C ARG A 322 4.06 -10.97 13.40
N GLU A 323 4.46 -11.69 12.38
CA GLU A 323 5.63 -11.36 11.55
C GLU A 323 5.34 -10.25 10.54
N ALA A 324 4.07 -9.93 10.31
CA ALA A 324 3.66 -8.92 9.33
C ALA A 324 3.99 -7.49 9.76
N THR A 325 4.22 -6.63 8.80
CA THR A 325 4.57 -5.22 9.01
C THR A 325 3.63 -4.48 9.99
N PRO A 326 2.28 -4.58 9.92
CA PRO A 326 1.43 -3.88 10.89
C PRO A 326 1.64 -4.33 12.34
N ALA A 327 1.94 -5.61 12.58
CA ALA A 327 2.25 -6.11 13.93
C ALA A 327 3.55 -5.49 14.46
N ARG A 328 4.60 -5.45 13.62
CA ARG A 328 5.89 -4.82 13.97
C ARG A 328 5.74 -3.33 14.27
N VAL A 329 4.89 -2.62 13.52
CA VAL A 329 4.56 -1.21 13.78
C VAL A 329 3.90 -1.05 15.16
N ILE A 330 2.92 -1.90 15.48
CA ILE A 330 2.26 -1.90 16.80
C ILE A 330 3.26 -2.17 17.92
N ASP A 331 4.09 -3.20 17.78
CA ASP A 331 5.07 -3.61 18.78
C ASP A 331 6.13 -2.52 19.00
N ARG A 332 6.62 -1.90 17.91
CA ARG A 332 7.65 -0.85 17.97
C ARG A 332 7.15 0.44 18.61
N PHE A 333 5.95 0.88 18.26
CA PHE A 333 5.46 2.21 18.62
C PHE A 333 4.36 2.18 19.69
N GLN A 334 3.95 1.00 20.16
CA GLN A 334 2.88 0.84 21.15
C GLN A 334 1.59 1.58 20.72
N CYS A 335 1.25 1.48 19.42
CA CYS A 335 0.21 2.28 18.76
C CYS A 335 -1.06 1.47 18.44
N GLY A 336 -1.31 0.37 19.18
CA GLY A 336 -2.49 -0.46 18.97
C GLY A 336 -2.40 -1.86 19.59
N TRP A 337 -3.27 -2.74 19.11
CA TRP A 337 -3.40 -4.12 19.59
C TRP A 337 -3.46 -5.10 18.43
N ARG A 338 -2.85 -6.25 18.61
CA ARG A 338 -2.84 -7.35 17.65
C ARG A 338 -3.54 -8.59 18.20
N VAL A 339 -4.24 -9.27 17.30
CA VAL A 339 -4.84 -10.58 17.56
C VAL A 339 -4.53 -11.52 16.39
N ASP A 340 -4.27 -12.79 16.66
CA ASP A 340 -4.04 -13.78 15.60
C ASP A 340 -5.35 -14.10 14.84
N PRO A 341 -5.29 -14.39 13.55
CA PRO A 341 -6.44 -14.86 12.79
C PRO A 341 -7.04 -16.13 13.42
N GLY A 342 -8.37 -16.13 13.60
CA GLY A 342 -9.10 -17.21 14.26
C GLY A 342 -9.30 -17.05 15.77
N GLU A 343 -8.52 -16.20 16.42
CA GLU A 343 -8.58 -16.00 17.89
C GLU A 343 -9.73 -15.06 18.30
N ILE A 344 -10.98 -15.49 18.03
CA ILE A 344 -12.19 -14.70 18.29
C ILE A 344 -12.31 -14.31 19.78
N SER A 345 -11.99 -15.23 20.71
CA SER A 345 -12.08 -14.97 22.14
C SER A 345 -11.08 -13.91 22.59
N ALA A 346 -9.86 -13.95 22.08
CA ALA A 346 -8.84 -12.94 22.35
C ALA A 346 -9.27 -11.55 21.83
N LEU A 347 -9.85 -11.50 20.62
CA LEU A 347 -10.37 -10.25 20.07
C LEU A 347 -11.49 -9.66 20.93
N VAL A 348 -12.46 -10.49 21.35
CA VAL A 348 -13.55 -10.05 22.25
C VAL A 348 -12.98 -9.50 23.55
N SER A 349 -12.04 -10.22 24.19
CA SER A 349 -11.42 -9.77 25.45
C SER A 349 -10.68 -8.42 25.31
N VAL A 350 -9.99 -8.22 24.18
CA VAL A 350 -9.34 -6.92 23.86
C VAL A 350 -10.40 -5.82 23.75
N LEU A 351 -11.48 -6.06 23.01
CA LEU A 351 -12.53 -5.06 22.81
C LEU A 351 -13.27 -4.73 24.12
N GLU A 352 -13.60 -5.73 24.94
CA GLU A 352 -14.27 -5.52 26.23
C GLU A 352 -13.40 -4.68 27.18
N ARG A 353 -12.10 -4.97 27.26
CA ARG A 353 -11.17 -4.15 28.04
C ARG A 353 -11.16 -2.70 27.53
N LEU A 354 -11.04 -2.49 26.23
CA LEU A 354 -10.95 -1.16 25.63
C LEU A 354 -12.27 -0.37 25.73
N ALA A 355 -13.42 -1.04 25.82
CA ALA A 355 -14.69 -0.37 26.08
C ALA A 355 -14.71 0.33 27.45
N SER A 356 -13.95 -0.18 28.42
CA SER A 356 -13.84 0.37 29.78
C SER A 356 -12.59 1.23 29.99
N ASP A 357 -11.62 1.16 29.07
CA ASP A 357 -10.32 1.85 29.18
C ASP A 357 -10.09 2.77 27.96
N ARG A 358 -10.75 3.94 28.00
CA ARG A 358 -10.61 4.95 26.94
C ARG A 358 -9.27 5.69 26.98
N GLU A 359 -8.60 5.70 28.10
CA GLU A 359 -7.30 6.32 28.26
C GLU A 359 -6.22 5.56 27.46
N SER A 360 -6.21 4.23 27.51
CA SER A 360 -5.35 3.41 26.67
C SER A 360 -5.56 3.67 25.17
N ILE A 361 -6.81 3.90 24.73
CA ILE A 361 -7.12 4.24 23.34
C ILE A 361 -6.51 5.60 22.95
N SER A 362 -6.68 6.60 23.82
CA SER A 362 -6.12 7.94 23.60
C SER A 362 -4.59 7.90 23.53
N THR A 363 -3.95 7.19 24.47
CA THR A 363 -2.48 7.05 24.51
C THR A 363 -1.95 6.35 23.27
N ALA A 364 -2.53 5.20 22.89
CA ALA A 364 -2.11 4.48 21.68
C ALA A 364 -2.40 5.29 20.39
N GLY A 365 -3.44 6.11 20.39
CA GLY A 365 -3.74 7.04 19.30
C GLY A 365 -2.70 8.16 19.17
N ALA A 366 -2.26 8.73 20.30
CA ALA A 366 -1.18 9.71 20.31
C ALA A 366 0.14 9.10 19.81
N ASN A 367 0.48 7.88 20.27
CA ASN A 367 1.64 7.14 19.79
C ASN A 367 1.56 6.86 18.28
N SER A 368 0.35 6.51 17.76
CA SER A 368 0.12 6.34 16.33
C SER A 368 0.47 7.60 15.55
N ARG A 369 -0.01 8.75 16.03
CA ARG A 369 0.26 10.04 15.35
C ARG A 369 1.73 10.42 15.40
N THR A 370 2.38 10.33 16.56
CA THR A 370 3.80 10.61 16.70
C THR A 370 4.64 9.76 15.76
N ALA A 371 4.40 8.43 15.76
CA ALA A 371 5.11 7.52 14.85
C ALA A 371 4.84 7.83 13.38
N PHE A 372 3.62 8.26 13.05
CA PHE A 372 3.28 8.69 11.69
C PHE A 372 4.07 9.94 11.27
N ASP A 373 4.08 10.97 12.10
CA ASP A 373 4.76 12.23 11.79
C ASP A 373 6.28 12.04 11.65
N GLU A 374 6.87 11.14 12.43
CA GLU A 374 8.31 10.87 12.39
C GLU A 374 8.74 9.92 11.26
N HIS A 375 7.86 8.99 10.82
CA HIS A 375 8.31 7.91 9.95
C HIS A 375 7.49 7.70 8.67
N TYR A 376 6.21 8.10 8.66
CA TYR A 376 5.26 7.64 7.64
C TYR A 376 4.49 8.78 6.94
N ASP A 377 4.85 10.05 7.18
CA ASP A 377 4.27 11.14 6.40
C ASP A 377 4.83 11.13 4.98
N ARG A 378 4.03 11.61 4.05
CA ARG A 378 4.31 11.64 2.60
C ARG A 378 5.68 12.20 2.25
N PRO A 379 6.15 13.35 2.78
CA PRO A 379 7.47 13.87 2.46
C PRO A 379 8.58 12.88 2.80
N ILE A 380 8.47 12.22 3.97
CA ILE A 380 9.45 11.27 4.49
C ILE A 380 9.49 10.01 3.62
N GLY A 381 8.31 9.41 3.35
CA GLY A 381 8.22 8.19 2.55
C GLY A 381 8.68 8.40 1.11
N ALA A 382 8.26 9.50 0.48
CA ALA A 382 8.65 9.82 -0.88
C ALA A 382 10.16 10.12 -1.01
N ALA A 383 10.74 10.85 -0.05
CA ALA A 383 12.17 11.13 0.01
C ALA A 383 13.00 9.84 0.22
N ARG A 384 12.54 8.91 1.08
CA ARG A 384 13.18 7.61 1.29
C ARG A 384 13.28 6.82 -0.01
N VAL A 385 12.20 6.74 -0.78
CA VAL A 385 12.21 6.08 -2.08
C VAL A 385 13.14 6.80 -3.05
N ALA A 386 13.10 8.14 -3.13
CA ALA A 386 13.98 8.93 -3.98
C ALA A 386 15.47 8.66 -3.67
N MET A 387 15.85 8.61 -2.39
CA MET A 387 17.23 8.28 -1.97
C MET A 387 17.66 6.89 -2.39
N ILE A 388 16.81 5.86 -2.25
CA ILE A 388 17.10 4.50 -2.72
C ILE A 388 17.36 4.49 -4.23
N LEU A 389 16.63 5.28 -5.00
CA LEU A 389 16.82 5.44 -6.44
C LEU A 389 18.10 6.22 -6.80
N GLY A 390 18.76 6.84 -5.81
CA GLY A 390 19.91 7.72 -5.99
C GLY A 390 19.53 9.04 -6.64
N LEU A 391 18.33 9.54 -6.37
CA LEU A 391 17.82 10.83 -6.79
C LEU A 391 17.81 11.79 -5.61
N GLN A 392 18.06 13.07 -5.86
CA GLN A 392 17.99 14.12 -4.83
C GLN A 392 16.52 14.53 -4.65
N PRO A 393 15.93 14.38 -3.45
CA PRO A 393 14.63 14.96 -3.17
C PRO A 393 14.71 16.49 -3.12
N THR A 394 13.61 17.18 -3.46
CA THR A 394 13.50 18.62 -3.33
C THR A 394 13.64 19.09 -1.87
N THR A 395 14.06 20.35 -1.65
CA THR A 395 14.36 20.89 -0.31
C THR A 395 13.21 20.75 0.68
N ASP A 396 11.95 20.90 0.26
CA ASP A 396 10.76 20.68 1.12
C ASP A 396 10.64 19.22 1.64
N ALA A 397 11.22 18.27 0.91
CA ALA A 397 11.26 16.85 1.29
C ALA A 397 12.57 16.47 2.00
N ALA A 398 13.64 17.25 1.81
CA ALA A 398 14.98 16.99 2.37
C ALA A 398 15.10 17.39 3.84
N ASP A 399 14.47 18.49 4.27
CA ASP A 399 14.52 18.95 5.66
C ASP A 399 13.91 17.92 6.63
N SER A 400 12.85 17.21 6.19
CA SER A 400 12.25 16.12 6.95
C SER A 400 13.13 14.85 7.01
N SER A 401 14.04 14.64 6.06
CA SER A 401 14.89 13.43 5.96
C SER A 401 16.22 13.54 6.70
N THR A 402 16.72 14.76 6.89
CA THR A 402 18.01 15.00 7.56
C THR A 402 17.92 14.77 9.08
N GLU A 403 16.75 14.99 9.68
CA GLU A 403 16.48 14.63 11.08
C GLU A 403 16.44 13.13 11.30
N LEU A 404 15.93 12.37 10.31
CA LEU A 404 15.84 10.90 10.36
C LEU A 404 17.19 10.19 10.27
N ALA A 405 18.13 10.72 9.49
CA ALA A 405 19.49 10.16 9.41
C ALA A 405 20.23 10.29 10.74
N LYS A 406 19.89 11.29 11.55
CA LYS A 406 20.47 11.52 12.88
C LYS A 406 19.81 10.68 13.97
N ALA A 407 18.58 10.22 13.79
CA ALA A 407 17.85 9.39 14.76
C ALA A 407 18.13 7.89 14.62
N ASN A 408 18.70 7.45 13.49
CA ASN A 408 19.01 6.04 13.17
C ASN A 408 20.54 5.75 13.21
N ALA A 409 21.38 6.70 13.59
CA ALA A 409 22.81 6.55 13.86
C ALA A 409 23.06 6.49 15.37
#